data_0a414c400c6a4c5764b8fd41989b3c8a
#
_entry.id   0a414c400c6a4c5764b8fd41989b3c8a
#
_cell.length_a   1.000
_cell.length_b   1.000
_cell.length_c   1.000
_cell.angle_alpha   90.00
_cell.angle_beta   90.00
_cell.angle_gamma   90.00
#
_symmetry.space_group_name_H-M   'P 1'
#
loop_
_entity.id
_entity.type
_entity.pdbx_description
1 polymer ?
#
loop_
_entity_poly.entity_id
_entity_poly.type
_entity_poly.pdbx_seq_one_letter_code
_entity_poly.pdbx_strand_id
1 'polypeptide(L)'
;LIATPFAVQAGLGEWGRCACVISPELGGNMRLAVVTTELDMTIDNPIDVGVTDFCKDCKICAEVCPSASISFADSPEGMISRGIEHWDINNSTCFGYWMESMGPIGCRLCIAACPYSRKDNWVHGVARVLDPIDPTGLFNDSLIWMQKTLFDAPEASEYKRPPDGCFASYRPAPDWLNVENWFDITPPDPHDLCK
;
A
#
# COMPACT_ATOMS: atom_id res chain seq x y z
N LEU A 1 12.60 8.72 8.20
CA LEU A 1 12.92 8.38 6.82
C LEU A 1 11.64 8.00 6.09
N ILE A 2 11.34 8.64 4.96
CA ILE A 2 10.23 8.26 4.09
C ILE A 2 10.79 7.28 3.05
N ALA A 3 10.37 6.02 3.10
CA ALA A 3 10.94 4.96 2.26
C ALA A 3 10.43 4.99 0.81
N THR A 4 9.22 5.49 0.57
CA THR A 4 8.58 5.49 -0.76
C THR A 4 9.44 6.13 -1.86
N PRO A 5 9.94 7.37 -1.74
CA PRO A 5 10.73 7.97 -2.80
C PRO A 5 12.06 7.23 -3.06
N PHE A 6 12.66 6.62 -2.04
CA PHE A 6 13.86 5.80 -2.23
C PHE A 6 13.57 4.54 -3.04
N ALA A 7 12.45 3.88 -2.76
CA ALA A 7 12.04 2.68 -3.48
C ALA A 7 11.69 2.97 -4.96
N VAL A 8 11.04 4.11 -5.23
CA VAL A 8 10.76 4.53 -6.60
C VAL A 8 12.08 4.84 -7.35
N GLN A 9 12.99 5.59 -6.72
CA GLN A 9 14.30 5.89 -7.32
C GLN A 9 15.16 4.64 -7.53
N ALA A 10 14.97 3.60 -6.71
CA ALA A 10 15.65 2.32 -6.85
C ALA A 10 14.93 1.35 -7.83
N GLY A 11 13.94 1.82 -8.60
CA GLY A 11 13.29 0.99 -9.62
C GLY A 11 12.40 -0.13 -9.07
N LEU A 12 11.96 -0.05 -7.81
CA LEU A 12 11.10 -1.08 -7.22
C LEU A 12 9.62 -0.95 -7.61
N GLY A 13 9.23 0.15 -8.21
CA GLY A 13 7.87 0.44 -8.63
C GLY A 13 7.62 1.93 -8.76
N GLU A 14 6.36 2.31 -8.99
CA GLU A 14 5.92 3.69 -9.06
C GLU A 14 5.15 4.12 -7.81
N TRP A 15 4.99 5.43 -7.66
CA TRP A 15 4.23 6.01 -6.55
C TRP A 15 2.73 6.04 -6.89
N GLY A 16 1.97 5.11 -6.31
CA GLY A 16 0.53 5.07 -6.51
C GLY A 16 -0.22 6.17 -5.73
N ARG A 17 -1.47 6.42 -6.11
CA ARG A 17 -2.38 7.38 -5.47
C ARG A 17 -2.50 7.20 -3.96
N CYS A 18 -2.44 5.98 -3.47
CA CYS A 18 -2.53 5.66 -2.03
C CYS A 18 -1.24 5.96 -1.23
N ALA A 19 -0.30 6.69 -1.82
CA ALA A 19 1.02 7.01 -1.27
C ALA A 19 1.92 5.79 -0.97
N CYS A 20 1.60 4.64 -1.54
CA CYS A 20 2.43 3.44 -1.48
C CYS A 20 3.18 3.25 -2.79
N VAL A 21 4.33 2.55 -2.71
CA VAL A 21 4.97 2.03 -3.92
C VAL A 21 4.14 0.88 -4.46
N ILE A 22 3.88 0.91 -5.74
CA ILE A 22 3.21 -0.16 -6.48
C ILE A 22 4.25 -0.82 -7.38
N SER A 23 4.61 -2.04 -7.02
CA SER A 23 5.53 -2.87 -7.80
C SER A 23 4.78 -3.63 -8.88
N PRO A 24 5.41 -3.87 -10.04
CA PRO A 24 4.82 -4.71 -11.09
C PRO A 24 4.47 -6.13 -10.60
N GLU A 25 5.29 -6.71 -9.71
CA GLU A 25 5.11 -8.09 -9.25
C GLU A 25 4.21 -8.19 -8.02
N LEU A 26 4.37 -7.27 -7.07
CA LEU A 26 3.78 -7.38 -5.73
C LEU A 26 2.63 -6.40 -5.49
N GLY A 27 2.41 -5.46 -6.43
CA GLY A 27 1.50 -4.35 -6.19
C GLY A 27 1.93 -3.54 -4.97
N GLY A 28 0.99 -3.15 -4.12
CA GLY A 28 1.26 -2.45 -2.86
C GLY A 28 1.54 -3.40 -1.67
N ASN A 29 1.57 -4.71 -1.88
CA ASN A 29 1.71 -5.72 -0.82
C ASN A 29 3.17 -5.96 -0.43
N MET A 30 3.92 -4.91 -0.19
CA MET A 30 5.33 -5.02 0.19
C MET A 30 5.64 -4.25 1.47
N ARG A 31 6.75 -4.58 2.09
CA ARG A 31 7.38 -3.83 3.16
C ARG A 31 8.72 -3.33 2.66
N LEU A 32 8.98 -2.05 2.86
CA LEU A 32 10.21 -1.39 2.45
C LEU A 32 11.15 -1.27 3.64
N ALA A 33 12.41 -1.58 3.42
CA ALA A 33 13.49 -1.31 4.35
C ALA A 33 14.67 -0.68 3.60
N VAL A 34 15.44 0.13 4.29
CA VAL A 34 16.65 0.77 3.73
C VAL A 34 17.86 0.27 4.51
N VAL A 35 18.83 -0.24 3.78
CA VAL A 35 20.13 -0.65 4.32
C VAL A 35 21.21 0.19 3.69
N THR A 36 22.09 0.74 4.48
CA THR A 36 23.29 1.46 4.00
C THR A 36 24.47 0.51 3.97
N THR A 37 25.31 0.65 2.94
CA THR A 37 26.52 -0.17 2.76
C THR A 37 27.63 0.67 2.19
N GLU A 38 28.88 0.24 2.42
CA GLU A 38 30.08 0.80 1.80
C GLU A 38 30.49 0.04 0.53
N LEU A 39 29.72 -1.01 0.16
CA LEU A 39 29.94 -1.75 -1.07
C LEU A 39 29.61 -0.88 -2.28
N ASP A 40 30.48 -0.90 -3.27
CA ASP A 40 30.23 -0.30 -4.57
C ASP A 40 29.21 -1.17 -5.31
N MET A 41 28.03 -0.58 -5.59
CA MET A 41 26.90 -1.29 -6.20
C MET A 41 26.45 -0.54 -7.45
N THR A 42 25.98 -1.29 -8.43
CA THR A 42 25.31 -0.70 -9.59
C THR A 42 23.99 -0.02 -9.14
N ILE A 43 23.79 1.20 -9.60
CA ILE A 43 22.59 1.97 -9.29
C ILE A 43 21.51 1.64 -10.32
N ASP A 44 20.35 1.24 -9.84
CA ASP A 44 19.17 1.07 -10.67
C ASP A 44 18.50 2.41 -10.98
N ASN A 45 17.72 2.45 -12.04
CA ASN A 45 16.96 3.63 -12.44
C ASN A 45 15.49 3.46 -12.07
N PRO A 46 14.74 4.56 -11.88
CA PRO A 46 13.28 4.52 -11.78
C PRO A 46 12.67 3.83 -12.99
N ILE A 47 11.59 3.10 -12.76
CA ILE A 47 10.82 2.43 -13.80
C ILE A 47 9.49 3.14 -13.98
N ASP A 48 8.97 3.08 -15.20
CA ASP A 48 7.62 3.50 -15.57
C ASP A 48 6.90 2.25 -16.08
N VAL A 49 5.84 1.86 -15.39
CA VAL A 49 5.03 0.67 -15.68
C VAL A 49 3.54 1.01 -15.78
N GLY A 50 3.22 2.30 -15.94
CA GLY A 50 1.87 2.81 -16.17
C GLY A 50 1.01 2.98 -14.93
N VAL A 51 1.54 2.78 -13.73
CA VAL A 51 0.76 2.90 -12.48
C VAL A 51 0.21 4.31 -12.30
N THR A 52 1.00 5.33 -12.63
CA THR A 52 0.56 6.72 -12.48
C THR A 52 -0.62 7.01 -13.41
N ASP A 53 -0.57 6.56 -14.65
CA ASP A 53 -1.65 6.77 -15.63
C ASP A 53 -2.91 5.99 -15.23
N PHE A 54 -2.79 4.73 -14.86
CA PHE A 54 -3.90 3.95 -14.32
C PHE A 54 -4.53 4.60 -13.09
N CYS A 55 -3.75 5.13 -12.19
CA CYS A 55 -4.25 5.78 -10.98
C CYS A 55 -5.04 7.06 -11.23
N LYS A 56 -4.85 7.75 -12.38
CA LYS A 56 -5.65 8.93 -12.75
C LYS A 56 -7.13 8.58 -12.84
N ASP A 57 -7.45 7.42 -13.38
CA ASP A 57 -8.82 7.00 -13.65
C ASP A 57 -9.39 6.12 -12.53
N CYS A 58 -8.57 5.30 -11.89
CA CYS A 58 -8.98 4.24 -10.98
C CYS A 58 -9.71 4.74 -9.72
N LYS A 59 -9.10 5.61 -8.92
CA LYS A 59 -9.63 6.22 -7.67
C LYS A 59 -10.20 5.26 -6.60
N ILE A 60 -10.18 3.95 -6.80
CA ILE A 60 -10.79 2.96 -5.88
C ILE A 60 -10.23 3.10 -4.45
N CYS A 61 -8.92 3.32 -4.31
CA CYS A 61 -8.31 3.49 -2.98
C CYS A 61 -8.82 4.74 -2.24
N ALA A 62 -9.18 5.80 -2.97
CA ALA A 62 -9.79 7.00 -2.39
C ALA A 62 -11.26 6.76 -2.02
N GLU A 63 -12.00 6.01 -2.84
CA GLU A 63 -13.40 5.64 -2.60
C GLU A 63 -13.56 4.79 -1.33
N VAL A 64 -12.67 3.83 -1.08
CA VAL A 64 -12.73 2.95 0.09
C VAL A 64 -12.09 3.55 1.33
N CYS A 65 -11.46 4.72 1.24
CA CYS A 65 -10.75 5.32 2.36
C CYS A 65 -11.73 5.83 3.43
N PRO A 66 -11.83 5.21 4.61
CA PRO A 66 -12.83 5.58 5.61
C PRO A 66 -12.56 6.95 6.26
N SER A 67 -11.33 7.45 6.17
CA SER A 67 -10.95 8.77 6.67
C SER A 67 -10.91 9.84 5.57
N ALA A 68 -11.29 9.52 4.34
CA ALA A 68 -11.23 10.41 3.18
C ALA A 68 -9.87 11.13 3.05
N SER A 69 -8.79 10.41 3.35
CA SER A 69 -7.43 10.98 3.40
C SER A 69 -6.72 10.99 2.06
N ILE A 70 -7.24 10.29 1.06
CA ILE A 70 -6.59 10.12 -0.24
C ILE A 70 -7.27 11.05 -1.26
N SER A 71 -6.47 11.81 -1.99
CA SER A 71 -6.96 12.77 -2.98
C SER A 71 -7.73 12.11 -4.13
N PHE A 72 -8.83 12.74 -4.56
CA PHE A 72 -9.60 12.39 -5.76
C PHE A 72 -9.15 13.12 -7.03
N ALA A 73 -8.12 13.98 -6.95
CA ALA A 73 -7.62 14.74 -8.09
C ALA A 73 -7.27 13.84 -9.28
N ASP A 74 -7.53 14.32 -10.49
CA ASP A 74 -7.30 13.54 -11.72
C ASP A 74 -5.81 13.36 -12.02
N SER A 75 -4.96 14.23 -11.49
CA SER A 75 -3.50 14.15 -11.61
C SER A 75 -2.81 14.46 -10.28
N PRO A 76 -1.55 14.08 -10.10
CA PRO A 76 -0.73 14.59 -9.02
C PRO A 76 -0.74 16.13 -9.03
N GLU A 77 -1.06 16.75 -7.87
CA GLU A 77 -1.31 18.20 -7.78
C GLU A 77 -0.07 18.97 -7.35
N GLY A 78 1.08 18.69 -7.96
CA GLY A 78 2.33 19.42 -7.68
C GLY A 78 2.95 19.09 -6.31
N MET A 79 2.48 18.04 -5.64
CA MET A 79 3.16 17.51 -4.46
C MET A 79 4.42 16.79 -4.91
N ILE A 80 5.57 17.35 -4.56
CA ILE A 80 6.88 16.81 -4.97
C ILE A 80 7.64 16.33 -3.73
N SER A 81 7.98 15.07 -3.70
CA SER A 81 8.84 14.48 -2.68
C SER A 81 10.09 13.89 -3.32
N ARG A 82 11.25 14.49 -3.03
CA ARG A 82 12.52 14.04 -3.58
C ARG A 82 12.59 13.99 -5.12
N GLY A 83 11.90 14.95 -5.76
CA GLY A 83 11.87 15.05 -7.23
C GLY A 83 10.80 14.17 -7.89
N ILE A 84 9.99 13.44 -7.13
CA ILE A 84 8.90 12.61 -7.63
C ILE A 84 7.59 13.32 -7.33
N GLU A 85 6.79 13.56 -8.35
CA GLU A 85 5.44 14.09 -8.23
C GLU A 85 4.47 12.99 -7.81
N HIS A 86 3.57 13.29 -6.89
CA HIS A 86 2.62 12.31 -6.35
C HIS A 86 1.32 12.99 -5.88
N TRP A 87 0.25 12.19 -5.72
CA TRP A 87 -0.98 12.67 -5.09
C TRP A 87 -0.76 12.97 -3.61
N ASP A 88 -1.46 13.99 -3.13
CA ASP A 88 -1.46 14.28 -1.69
C ASP A 88 -2.24 13.23 -0.91
N ILE A 89 -1.78 12.96 0.29
CA ILE A 89 -2.47 12.18 1.30
C ILE A 89 -2.46 12.94 2.61
N ASN A 90 -3.63 13.14 3.19
CA ASN A 90 -3.73 13.73 4.52
C ASN A 90 -3.28 12.73 5.58
N ASN A 91 -2.00 12.78 5.92
CA ASN A 91 -1.40 11.87 6.89
C ASN A 91 -2.03 11.98 8.28
N SER A 92 -2.51 13.16 8.67
CA SER A 92 -3.10 13.38 10.00
C SER A 92 -4.44 12.65 10.13
N THR A 93 -5.31 12.73 9.13
CA THR A 93 -6.60 12.03 9.15
C THR A 93 -6.42 10.53 8.93
N CYS A 94 -5.49 10.12 8.06
CA CYS A 94 -5.16 8.73 7.83
C CYS A 94 -4.64 8.05 9.11
N PHE A 95 -3.63 8.66 9.74
CA PHE A 95 -3.04 8.12 10.96
C PHE A 95 -4.00 8.19 12.16
N GLY A 96 -4.79 9.26 12.28
CA GLY A 96 -5.80 9.39 13.30
C GLY A 96 -6.83 8.27 13.25
N TYR A 97 -7.39 8.01 12.06
CA TYR A 97 -8.30 6.88 11.86
C TYR A 97 -7.65 5.53 12.17
N TRP A 98 -6.43 5.34 11.70
CA TRP A 98 -5.67 4.13 11.98
C TRP A 98 -5.54 3.87 13.48
N MET A 99 -5.07 4.87 14.24
CA MET A 99 -4.86 4.72 15.69
C MET A 99 -6.16 4.53 16.47
N GLU A 100 -7.22 5.24 16.06
CA GLU A 100 -8.51 5.21 16.74
C GLU A 100 -9.30 3.93 16.46
N SER A 101 -9.34 3.50 15.19
CA SER A 101 -10.26 2.45 14.73
C SER A 101 -9.59 1.10 14.50
N MET A 102 -8.30 1.06 14.12
CA MET A 102 -7.59 -0.16 13.72
C MET A 102 -6.49 -0.56 14.71
N GLY A 103 -6.00 0.36 15.51
CA GLY A 103 -4.94 0.10 16.49
C GLY A 103 -3.60 -0.30 15.83
N PRO A 104 -2.78 -1.12 16.51
CA PRO A 104 -1.39 -1.38 16.10
C PRO A 104 -1.24 -2.14 14.77
N ILE A 105 -2.28 -2.81 14.29
CA ILE A 105 -2.24 -3.54 13.00
C ILE A 105 -2.19 -2.59 11.81
N GLY A 106 -2.79 -1.42 11.94
CA GLY A 106 -2.86 -0.40 10.91
C GLY A 106 -3.95 -0.63 9.88
N CYS A 107 -4.48 0.47 9.36
CA CYS A 107 -5.40 0.45 8.24
C CYS A 107 -4.62 0.17 6.94
N ARG A 108 -5.12 -0.71 6.09
CA ARG A 108 -4.54 -1.04 4.77
C ARG A 108 -5.63 -1.25 3.73
N LEU A 109 -6.80 -0.67 3.93
CA LEU A 109 -7.94 -0.82 3.03
C LEU A 109 -7.61 -0.34 1.62
N CYS A 110 -6.87 0.75 1.49
CA CYS A 110 -6.43 1.27 0.20
C CYS A 110 -5.53 0.29 -0.58
N ILE A 111 -4.66 -0.45 0.13
CA ILE A 111 -3.81 -1.48 -0.47
C ILE A 111 -4.65 -2.71 -0.83
N ALA A 112 -5.54 -3.15 0.07
CA ALA A 112 -6.39 -4.30 -0.16
C ALA A 112 -7.38 -4.10 -1.31
N ALA A 113 -7.86 -2.87 -1.53
CA ALA A 113 -8.74 -2.53 -2.63
C ALA A 113 -8.01 -2.32 -3.96
N CYS A 114 -6.70 -2.13 -3.94
CA CYS A 114 -5.92 -1.81 -5.13
C CYS A 114 -5.88 -2.98 -6.12
N PRO A 115 -6.24 -2.77 -7.39
CA PRO A 115 -6.17 -3.83 -8.41
C PRO A 115 -4.78 -4.44 -8.55
N TYR A 116 -3.73 -3.63 -8.46
CA TYR A 116 -2.33 -4.11 -8.50
C TYR A 116 -1.95 -5.00 -7.32
N SER A 117 -2.67 -4.93 -6.20
CA SER A 117 -2.40 -5.73 -5.00
C SER A 117 -3.14 -7.07 -4.97
N ARG A 118 -3.97 -7.33 -5.99
CA ARG A 118 -4.68 -8.62 -6.10
C ARG A 118 -3.71 -9.74 -6.43
N LYS A 119 -4.07 -10.96 -6.00
CA LYS A 119 -3.28 -12.16 -6.30
C LYS A 119 -3.11 -12.31 -7.81
N ASP A 120 -1.92 -12.71 -8.21
CA ASP A 120 -1.62 -13.01 -9.59
C ASP A 120 -2.59 -14.05 -10.16
N ASN A 121 -3.30 -13.63 -11.21
CA ASN A 121 -4.00 -14.48 -12.11
C ASN A 121 -3.69 -14.02 -13.55
N TRP A 122 -4.01 -14.84 -14.53
CA TRP A 122 -3.70 -14.54 -15.92
C TRP A 122 -4.34 -13.20 -16.40
N VAL A 123 -5.50 -12.82 -15.87
CA VAL A 123 -6.18 -11.56 -16.19
C VAL A 123 -5.35 -10.36 -15.74
N HIS A 124 -4.87 -10.39 -14.48
CA HIS A 124 -4.04 -9.31 -13.95
C HIS A 124 -2.66 -9.27 -14.64
N GLY A 125 -2.12 -10.43 -15.03
CA GLY A 125 -0.90 -10.49 -15.83
C GLY A 125 -1.04 -9.83 -17.20
N VAL A 126 -2.14 -10.10 -17.90
CA VAL A 126 -2.47 -9.43 -19.18
C VAL A 126 -2.71 -7.94 -18.97
N ALA A 127 -3.42 -7.55 -17.92
CA ALA A 127 -3.69 -6.16 -17.61
C ALA A 127 -2.40 -5.34 -17.43
N ARG A 128 -1.45 -5.84 -16.65
CA ARG A 128 -0.16 -5.17 -16.41
C ARG A 128 0.68 -4.97 -17.68
N VAL A 129 0.52 -5.84 -18.68
CA VAL A 129 1.24 -5.72 -19.96
C VAL A 129 0.56 -4.74 -20.90
N LEU A 130 -0.78 -4.67 -20.88
CA LEU A 130 -1.56 -3.86 -21.80
C LEU A 130 -1.76 -2.41 -21.32
N ASP A 131 -1.78 -2.20 -20.00
CA ASP A 131 -1.97 -0.88 -19.39
C ASP A 131 -0.97 0.18 -19.92
N PRO A 132 0.34 -0.05 -19.96
CA PRO A 132 1.29 0.92 -20.48
C PRO A 132 1.17 1.21 -21.98
N ILE A 133 0.42 0.37 -22.71
CA ILE A 133 0.32 0.43 -24.19
C ILE A 133 -1.02 1.03 -24.64
N ASP A 134 -1.96 1.26 -23.74
CA ASP A 134 -3.29 1.77 -24.08
C ASP A 134 -3.34 3.31 -24.16
N PRO A 135 -3.22 3.91 -25.35
CA PRO A 135 -3.26 5.36 -25.50
C PRO A 135 -4.68 5.94 -25.37
N THR A 136 -5.70 5.10 -25.30
CA THR A 136 -7.12 5.51 -25.31
C THR A 136 -7.76 5.49 -23.92
N GLY A 137 -7.15 4.81 -22.94
CA GLY A 137 -7.72 4.60 -21.61
C GLY A 137 -8.93 3.66 -21.56
N LEU A 138 -9.40 3.16 -22.71
CA LEU A 138 -10.59 2.33 -22.81
C LEU A 138 -10.39 0.97 -22.10
N PHE A 139 -9.17 0.48 -22.13
CA PHE A 139 -8.79 -0.75 -21.45
C PHE A 139 -8.78 -0.55 -19.93
N ASN A 140 -8.24 0.56 -19.46
CA ASN A 140 -8.23 0.95 -18.06
C ASN A 140 -9.66 1.07 -17.51
N ASP A 141 -10.55 1.74 -18.21
CA ASP A 141 -11.97 1.84 -17.84
C ASP A 141 -12.63 0.47 -17.71
N SER A 142 -12.33 -0.44 -18.64
CA SER A 142 -12.86 -1.81 -18.61
C SER A 142 -12.35 -2.60 -17.41
N LEU A 143 -11.07 -2.46 -17.06
CA LEU A 143 -10.46 -3.10 -15.90
C LEU A 143 -11.02 -2.53 -14.59
N ILE A 144 -11.20 -1.22 -14.50
CA ILE A 144 -11.77 -0.55 -13.34
C ILE A 144 -13.23 -0.99 -13.14
N TRP A 145 -14.01 -1.04 -14.23
CA TRP A 145 -15.38 -1.55 -14.18
C TRP A 145 -15.43 -3.00 -13.72
N MET A 146 -14.59 -3.86 -14.28
CA MET A 146 -14.47 -5.25 -13.89
C MET A 146 -14.09 -5.39 -12.41
N GLN A 147 -13.13 -4.61 -11.94
CA GLN A 147 -12.71 -4.61 -10.54
C GLN A 147 -13.87 -4.22 -9.61
N LYS A 148 -14.61 -3.17 -9.95
CA LYS A 148 -15.75 -2.70 -9.14
C LYS A 148 -16.95 -3.65 -9.16
N THR A 149 -17.10 -4.43 -10.25
CA THR A 149 -18.28 -5.29 -10.44
C THR A 149 -18.06 -6.72 -9.94
N LEU A 150 -16.86 -7.26 -10.09
CA LEU A 150 -16.55 -8.67 -9.79
C LEU A 150 -15.83 -8.87 -8.47
N PHE A 151 -15.31 -7.81 -7.89
CA PHE A 151 -14.55 -7.90 -6.64
C PHE A 151 -15.14 -6.94 -5.61
N ASP A 152 -15.56 -7.50 -4.49
CA ASP A 152 -16.04 -6.71 -3.37
C ASP A 152 -14.93 -5.80 -2.83
N ALA A 153 -15.26 -4.54 -2.62
CA ALA A 153 -14.36 -3.62 -1.94
C ALA A 153 -14.32 -3.96 -0.45
N PRO A 154 -13.13 -3.95 0.18
CA PRO A 154 -13.04 -4.19 1.61
C PRO A 154 -13.76 -3.08 2.37
N GLU A 155 -14.69 -3.44 3.25
CA GLU A 155 -15.40 -2.48 4.08
C GLU A 155 -14.65 -2.22 5.39
N ALA A 156 -14.58 -0.96 5.80
CA ALA A 156 -13.94 -0.56 7.05
C ALA A 156 -14.56 -1.24 8.28
N SER A 157 -15.87 -1.55 8.21
CA SER A 157 -16.62 -2.23 9.26
C SER A 157 -16.10 -3.64 9.57
N GLU A 158 -15.56 -4.33 8.59
CA GLU A 158 -15.02 -5.68 8.73
C GLU A 158 -13.69 -5.72 9.50
N TYR A 159 -12.99 -4.59 9.56
CA TYR A 159 -11.63 -4.48 10.08
C TYR A 159 -11.54 -3.62 11.34
N LYS A 160 -12.68 -3.26 11.93
CA LYS A 160 -12.70 -2.48 13.17
C LYS A 160 -12.07 -3.27 14.31
N ARG A 161 -11.35 -2.55 15.16
CA ARG A 161 -10.83 -3.09 16.40
C ARG A 161 -11.97 -3.69 17.24
N PRO A 162 -11.85 -4.94 17.73
CA PRO A 162 -12.83 -5.51 18.64
C PRO A 162 -13.03 -4.63 19.88
N PRO A 163 -14.21 -4.65 20.51
CA PRO A 163 -14.50 -3.83 21.69
C PRO A 163 -13.54 -4.10 22.88
N ASP A 164 -13.01 -5.32 22.98
CA ASP A 164 -12.00 -5.70 23.97
C ASP A 164 -10.58 -5.20 23.66
N GLY A 165 -10.43 -4.57 22.49
CA GLY A 165 -9.14 -4.05 22.04
C GLY A 165 -8.16 -5.09 21.54
N CYS A 166 -8.50 -6.37 21.59
CA CYS A 166 -7.68 -7.47 21.10
C CYS A 166 -8.17 -8.00 19.76
N PHE A 167 -7.22 -8.34 18.90
CA PHE A 167 -7.53 -9.03 17.65
C PHE A 167 -7.45 -10.55 17.87
N ALA A 168 -8.55 -11.24 17.61
CA ALA A 168 -8.62 -12.70 17.70
C ALA A 168 -7.59 -13.44 16.80
N SER A 169 -7.04 -12.74 15.83
CA SER A 169 -6.01 -13.26 14.92
C SER A 169 -4.57 -12.95 15.35
N TYR A 170 -4.36 -12.41 16.55
CA TYR A 170 -3.00 -12.20 17.04
C TYR A 170 -2.27 -13.56 17.07
N ARG A 171 -1.23 -13.66 16.28
CA ARG A 171 -0.33 -14.81 16.31
C ARG A 171 0.92 -14.40 17.06
N PRO A 172 1.40 -15.20 18.01
CA PRO A 172 2.68 -14.94 18.65
C PRO A 172 3.77 -14.82 17.58
N ALA A 173 4.75 -14.01 17.84
CA ALA A 173 5.91 -13.90 16.97
C ALA A 173 6.52 -15.31 16.76
N PRO A 174 6.95 -15.64 15.53
CA PRO A 174 7.66 -16.90 15.31
C PRO A 174 8.94 -16.94 16.17
N ASP A 175 9.36 -18.14 16.56
CA ASP A 175 10.47 -18.34 17.51
C ASP A 175 11.76 -17.61 17.13
N TRP A 176 12.02 -17.44 15.80
CA TRP A 176 13.18 -16.70 15.33
C TRP A 176 13.08 -15.16 15.51
N LEU A 177 11.88 -14.64 15.79
CA LEU A 177 11.62 -13.24 16.11
C LEU A 177 11.45 -13.04 17.63
N ASN A 178 11.62 -14.09 18.41
CA ASN A 178 11.53 -13.99 19.86
C ASN A 178 12.71 -13.19 20.41
N VAL A 179 12.41 -11.97 20.87
CA VAL A 179 13.43 -11.06 21.42
C VAL A 179 14.07 -11.55 22.70
N GLU A 180 13.43 -12.48 23.44
CA GLU A 180 14.04 -13.14 24.59
C GLU A 180 15.35 -13.83 24.24
N ASN A 181 15.37 -14.49 23.09
CA ASN A 181 16.56 -15.18 22.60
C ASN A 181 17.70 -14.23 22.19
N TRP A 182 17.39 -12.95 22.00
CA TRP A 182 18.36 -11.96 21.51
C TRP A 182 18.93 -11.10 22.63
N PHE A 183 18.12 -10.75 23.63
CA PHE A 183 18.47 -9.73 24.60
C PHE A 183 18.13 -10.10 26.04
N ASP A 184 17.73 -11.35 26.29
CA ASP A 184 17.26 -11.81 27.60
C ASP A 184 16.11 -10.93 28.16
N ILE A 185 15.25 -10.43 27.25
CA ILE A 185 14.10 -9.58 27.55
C ILE A 185 12.85 -10.42 27.42
N THR A 186 12.08 -10.55 28.48
CA THR A 186 10.74 -11.17 28.44
C THR A 186 9.78 -10.24 27.67
N PRO A 187 9.25 -10.66 26.50
CA PRO A 187 8.27 -9.84 25.80
C PRO A 187 7.00 -9.71 26.64
N PRO A 188 6.31 -8.57 26.56
CA PRO A 188 5.03 -8.42 27.25
C PRO A 188 4.03 -9.48 26.74
N ASP A 189 3.24 -10.03 27.66
CA ASP A 189 2.15 -10.92 27.28
C ASP A 189 1.25 -10.22 26.25
N PRO A 190 0.96 -10.86 25.11
CA PRO A 190 0.05 -10.30 24.11
C PRO A 190 -1.30 -9.85 24.69
N HIS A 191 -1.79 -10.54 25.70
CA HIS A 191 -3.01 -10.16 26.42
C HIS A 191 -2.84 -8.90 27.27
N ASP A 192 -1.63 -8.56 27.70
CA ASP A 192 -1.37 -7.32 28.44
C ASP A 192 -1.33 -6.10 27.52
N LEU A 193 -1.02 -6.28 26.25
CA LEU A 193 -1.12 -5.22 25.23
C LEU A 193 -2.57 -4.89 24.85
N CYS A 194 -3.52 -5.70 25.27
CA CYS A 194 -4.94 -5.57 25.01
C CYS A 194 -5.73 -5.02 26.21
N LYS A 195 -5.05 -4.70 27.30
CA LYS A 195 -5.62 -4.00 28.46
C LYS A 195 -5.38 -2.51 28.30
#